data_4e34ca2341d2432e23943fe948bebcb4
#
_entry.id   4e34ca2341d2432e23943fe948bebcb4
#
_cell.length_a   1.000
_cell.length_b   1.000
_cell.length_c   1.000
_cell.angle_alpha   90.00
_cell.angle_beta   90.00
_cell.angle_gamma   90.00
#
_symmetry.space_group_name_H-M   'P 1'
#
loop_
_entity.id
_entity.type
_entity.pdbx_description
1 polymer ?
#
loop_
_entity_poly.entity_id
_entity_poly.type
_entity_poly.pdbx_seq_one_letter_code
_entity_poly.pdbx_strand_id
1 'polypeptide(L)'
;MRILKFLFTLLTGLILLLTLAYFIVGAWVDDRLQQQDFSAAYNDCRKVWTARGLYGDGVPQNSIESIAAAFEAGAQGVEVDIRYDKQKGDYIVSHDYPYNLKNGRLLTLKELFDALGARYPGRYYWLDYKGIRHLGDHEPRAVQRLLEISRDNGVRDFIYVEGEAPLALAAFRDAGFHSIFDTHPLPENSYPRLAAFMFGIYKMVYYFGGFTVMGMEYGEKDDPVYGPKARERLGRLPVFLYHVPVDSALVKQLLPLPAVRAMIVGNNQSVNLHDLNACEQPTG
;
A
#
# COMPACT_ATOMS: atom_id res chain seq x y z
N MET A 1 40.48 31.33 6.01
CA MET A 1 39.80 31.27 7.32
C MET A 1 38.45 32.02 7.35
N ARG A 2 38.31 33.25 6.82
CA ARG A 2 37.05 34.01 6.80
C ARG A 2 35.97 33.35 5.94
N ILE A 3 36.28 32.86 4.75
CA ILE A 3 35.33 32.18 3.83
C ILE A 3 34.74 30.89 4.49
N LEU A 4 35.59 30.09 5.12
CA LEU A 4 35.14 28.86 5.79
C LEU A 4 34.19 29.15 6.96
N LYS A 5 34.46 30.19 7.75
CA LYS A 5 33.54 30.63 8.82
C LYS A 5 32.22 31.11 8.24
N PHE A 6 32.26 31.88 7.16
CA PHE A 6 31.03 32.34 6.47
C PHE A 6 30.19 31.17 5.92
N LEU A 7 30.79 30.21 5.22
CA LEU A 7 30.13 29.02 4.72
C LEU A 7 29.55 28.18 5.87
N PHE A 8 30.28 28.02 6.96
CA PHE A 8 29.75 27.30 8.14
C PHE A 8 28.56 28.01 8.76
N THR A 9 28.59 29.34 8.88
CA THR A 9 27.45 30.12 9.41
C THR A 9 26.23 30.00 8.51
N LEU A 10 26.38 30.05 7.17
CA LEU A 10 25.32 29.87 6.22
C LEU A 10 24.69 28.46 6.30
N LEU A 11 25.56 27.43 6.36
CA LEU A 11 25.07 26.05 6.47
C LEU A 11 24.32 25.83 7.79
N THR A 12 24.84 26.36 8.90
CA THR A 12 24.16 26.27 10.21
C THR A 12 22.81 27.00 10.17
N GLY A 13 22.77 28.20 9.59
CA GLY A 13 21.49 28.94 9.41
C GLY A 13 20.49 28.19 8.56
N LEU A 14 20.94 27.57 7.47
CA LEU A 14 20.07 26.75 6.59
C LEU A 14 19.55 25.52 7.35
N ILE A 15 20.38 24.80 8.09
CA ILE A 15 19.96 23.65 8.89
C ILE A 15 18.90 24.06 9.92
N LEU A 16 19.11 25.15 10.64
CA LEU A 16 18.16 25.66 11.61
C LEU A 16 16.82 26.04 10.97
N LEU A 17 16.85 26.70 9.80
CA LEU A 17 15.66 27.06 9.05
C LEU A 17 14.89 25.82 8.60
N LEU A 18 15.56 24.84 8.02
CA LEU A 18 14.93 23.58 7.58
C LEU A 18 14.35 22.78 8.75
N THR A 19 15.05 22.78 9.89
CA THR A 19 14.55 22.13 11.12
C THR A 19 13.29 22.82 11.62
N LEU A 20 13.29 24.14 11.67
CA LEU A 20 12.12 24.92 12.08
C LEU A 20 10.93 24.69 11.12
N ALA A 21 11.20 24.74 9.81
CA ALA A 21 10.19 24.47 8.78
C ALA A 21 9.59 23.05 8.93
N TYR A 22 10.42 22.04 9.17
CA TYR A 22 9.98 20.67 9.44
C TYR A 22 8.99 20.60 10.60
N PHE A 23 9.28 21.24 11.73
CA PHE A 23 8.39 21.21 12.89
C PHE A 23 7.10 22.00 12.67
N ILE A 24 7.18 23.17 12.04
CA ILE A 24 5.98 23.98 11.75
C ILE A 24 5.07 23.26 10.77
N VAL A 25 5.61 22.78 9.64
CA VAL A 25 4.83 22.07 8.63
C VAL A 25 4.29 20.76 9.18
N GLY A 26 5.10 20.02 9.96
CA GLY A 26 4.70 18.78 10.60
C GLY A 26 3.52 18.98 11.54
N ALA A 27 3.58 19.97 12.44
CA ALA A 27 2.49 20.28 13.36
C ALA A 27 1.21 20.71 12.62
N TRP A 28 1.36 21.49 11.56
CA TRP A 28 0.22 21.91 10.73
C TRP A 28 -0.40 20.71 9.99
N VAL A 29 0.42 19.79 9.43
CA VAL A 29 -0.07 18.57 8.79
C VAL A 29 -0.78 17.67 9.81
N ASP A 30 -0.26 17.53 11.02
CA ASP A 30 -0.89 16.73 12.08
C ASP A 30 -2.28 17.25 12.43
N ASP A 31 -2.45 18.59 12.58
CA ASP A 31 -3.76 19.21 12.78
C ASP A 31 -4.72 18.92 11.63
N ARG A 32 -4.25 19.04 10.38
CA ARG A 32 -5.06 18.77 9.19
C ARG A 32 -5.48 17.29 9.08
N LEU A 33 -4.58 16.36 9.36
CA LEU A 33 -4.88 14.93 9.35
C LEU A 33 -5.91 14.53 10.42
N GLN A 34 -5.95 15.22 11.56
CA GLN A 34 -6.99 14.99 12.58
C GLN A 34 -8.40 15.38 12.10
N GLN A 35 -8.50 16.39 11.22
CA GLN A 35 -9.75 16.90 10.68
C GLN A 35 -10.14 16.25 9.35
N GLN A 36 -9.23 15.51 8.73
CA GLN A 36 -9.45 14.91 7.40
C GLN A 36 -10.51 13.81 7.45
N ASP A 37 -11.38 13.80 6.44
CA ASP A 37 -12.25 12.67 6.14
C ASP A 37 -11.47 11.56 5.41
N PHE A 38 -11.53 10.35 5.95
CA PHE A 38 -10.92 9.16 5.38
C PHE A 38 -11.95 8.17 4.84
N SER A 39 -13.15 8.63 4.52
CA SER A 39 -14.24 7.77 4.00
C SER A 39 -13.91 7.13 2.65
N ALA A 40 -13.02 7.75 1.86
CA ALA A 40 -12.53 7.17 0.60
C ALA A 40 -11.62 5.95 0.80
N ALA A 41 -11.02 5.78 1.98
CA ALA A 41 -10.23 4.61 2.30
C ALA A 41 -11.15 3.42 2.63
N TYR A 42 -10.76 2.22 2.19
CA TYR A 42 -11.45 0.98 2.53
C TYR A 42 -11.86 0.93 4.01
N ASN A 43 -13.12 0.61 4.27
CA ASN A 43 -13.67 0.62 5.61
C ASN A 43 -14.72 -0.50 5.80
N ASP A 44 -14.24 -1.73 5.73
CA ASP A 44 -15.03 -2.94 5.99
C ASP A 44 -14.38 -3.72 7.14
N CYS A 45 -15.13 -4.58 7.81
CA CYS A 45 -14.61 -5.44 8.88
C CYS A 45 -13.71 -6.58 8.34
N ARG A 46 -13.81 -6.92 7.05
CA ARG A 46 -13.00 -7.94 6.37
C ARG A 46 -11.64 -7.38 5.95
N LYS A 47 -10.79 -7.09 6.93
CA LYS A 47 -9.50 -6.40 6.74
C LYS A 47 -8.35 -7.34 6.37
N VAL A 48 -8.50 -8.65 6.52
CA VAL A 48 -7.47 -9.61 6.09
C VAL A 48 -7.62 -9.88 4.61
N TRP A 49 -6.61 -9.48 3.83
CA TRP A 49 -6.50 -9.69 2.39
C TRP A 49 -5.40 -10.70 2.10
N THR A 50 -5.34 -11.25 0.91
CA THR A 50 -4.28 -12.19 0.51
C THR A 50 -3.23 -11.53 -0.36
N ALA A 51 -1.95 -11.91 -0.18
CA ALA A 51 -0.93 -11.64 -1.16
C ALA A 51 -1.04 -12.67 -2.30
N ARG A 52 -1.13 -12.20 -3.55
CA ARG A 52 -1.04 -13.03 -4.76
C ARG A 52 -2.08 -14.15 -4.85
N GLY A 53 -3.17 -14.04 -4.09
CA GLY A 53 -4.23 -15.06 -4.00
C GLY A 53 -3.90 -16.23 -3.07
N LEU A 54 -4.76 -17.24 -3.07
CA LEU A 54 -4.50 -18.53 -2.41
C LEU A 54 -3.81 -19.46 -3.40
N TYR A 55 -2.55 -19.75 -3.19
CA TYR A 55 -1.70 -20.54 -4.08
C TYR A 55 -0.98 -21.66 -3.33
N GLY A 56 -0.44 -22.61 -4.05
CA GLY A 56 0.18 -23.84 -3.54
C GLY A 56 -0.43 -25.04 -4.25
N ASP A 57 0.10 -26.24 -4.02
CA ASP A 57 -0.40 -27.51 -4.59
C ASP A 57 -0.65 -27.46 -6.11
N GLY A 58 0.28 -26.84 -6.84
CA GLY A 58 0.21 -26.70 -8.31
C GLY A 58 -0.51 -25.44 -8.80
N VAL A 59 -1.12 -24.63 -7.94
CA VAL A 59 -1.72 -23.34 -8.29
C VAL A 59 -0.65 -22.25 -8.21
N PRO A 60 -0.31 -21.56 -9.32
CA PRO A 60 0.67 -20.49 -9.30
C PRO A 60 0.16 -19.26 -8.53
N GLN A 61 1.06 -18.58 -7.82
CA GLN A 61 0.78 -17.25 -7.27
C GLN A 61 0.50 -16.22 -8.39
N ASN A 62 -0.28 -15.17 -8.09
CA ASN A 62 -0.63 -14.14 -9.07
C ASN A 62 -1.30 -14.74 -10.32
N SER A 63 -2.12 -15.76 -10.17
CA SER A 63 -2.86 -16.40 -11.27
C SER A 63 -4.36 -16.15 -11.11
N ILE A 64 -5.12 -16.37 -12.18
CA ILE A 64 -6.58 -16.26 -12.14
C ILE A 64 -7.12 -17.26 -11.10
N GLU A 65 -6.57 -18.46 -11.06
CA GLU A 65 -6.98 -19.54 -10.16
C GLU A 65 -6.72 -19.19 -8.69
N SER A 66 -5.52 -18.66 -8.37
CA SER A 66 -5.18 -18.31 -6.98
C SER A 66 -6.02 -17.15 -6.46
N ILE A 67 -6.31 -16.16 -7.32
CA ILE A 67 -7.12 -15.00 -6.93
C ILE A 67 -8.60 -15.38 -6.82
N ALA A 68 -9.11 -16.21 -7.72
CA ALA A 68 -10.45 -16.77 -7.62
C ALA A 68 -10.63 -17.55 -6.31
N ALA A 69 -9.68 -18.42 -5.97
CA ALA A 69 -9.69 -19.18 -4.72
C ALA A 69 -9.72 -18.28 -3.48
N ALA A 70 -8.98 -17.16 -3.51
CA ALA A 70 -9.02 -16.19 -2.40
C ALA A 70 -10.41 -15.55 -2.24
N PHE A 71 -11.04 -15.14 -3.34
CA PHE A 71 -12.38 -14.55 -3.31
C PHE A 71 -13.45 -15.58 -2.89
N GLU A 72 -13.34 -16.83 -3.32
CA GLU A 72 -14.21 -17.94 -2.91
C GLU A 72 -14.05 -18.26 -1.42
N ALA A 73 -12.84 -18.15 -0.89
CA ALA A 73 -12.57 -18.29 0.54
C ALA A 73 -13.04 -17.09 1.40
N GLY A 74 -13.57 -16.02 0.78
CA GLY A 74 -14.14 -14.87 1.48
C GLY A 74 -13.22 -13.64 1.58
N ALA A 75 -12.04 -13.64 0.95
CA ALA A 75 -11.20 -12.45 0.88
C ALA A 75 -11.97 -11.28 0.24
N GLN A 76 -11.93 -10.10 0.85
CA GLN A 76 -12.53 -8.91 0.26
C GLN A 76 -11.61 -8.25 -0.74
N GLY A 77 -10.30 -8.43 -0.60
CA GLY A 77 -9.29 -7.92 -1.52
C GLY A 77 -8.11 -8.87 -1.66
N VAL A 78 -7.38 -8.69 -2.74
CA VAL A 78 -6.17 -9.45 -3.08
C VAL A 78 -5.11 -8.49 -3.58
N GLU A 79 -3.89 -8.65 -3.09
CA GLU A 79 -2.72 -7.98 -3.67
C GLU A 79 -2.26 -8.75 -4.91
N VAL A 80 -1.89 -7.99 -5.94
CA VAL A 80 -1.46 -8.50 -7.25
C VAL A 80 -0.24 -7.71 -7.72
N ASP A 81 0.87 -8.40 -7.94
CA ASP A 81 2.07 -7.77 -8.51
C ASP A 81 1.88 -7.47 -9.99
N ILE A 82 2.12 -6.24 -10.39
CA ILE A 82 2.01 -5.80 -11.78
C ILE A 82 3.25 -5.05 -12.27
N ARG A 83 3.52 -5.17 -13.58
CA ARG A 83 4.53 -4.41 -14.29
C ARG A 83 3.98 -3.91 -15.61
N TYR A 84 4.22 -2.64 -15.94
CA TYR A 84 3.88 -2.11 -17.26
C TYR A 84 5.00 -2.40 -18.25
N ASP A 85 4.69 -3.18 -19.28
CA ASP A 85 5.60 -3.44 -20.40
C ASP A 85 5.46 -2.33 -21.44
N LYS A 86 6.46 -1.46 -21.51
CA LYS A 86 6.46 -0.31 -22.45
C LYS A 86 6.43 -0.71 -23.93
N GLN A 87 6.97 -1.89 -24.25
CA GLN A 87 7.00 -2.39 -25.64
C GLN A 87 5.65 -2.96 -26.05
N LYS A 88 4.99 -3.66 -25.14
CA LYS A 88 3.65 -4.21 -25.36
C LYS A 88 2.54 -3.18 -25.17
N GLY A 89 2.82 -2.10 -24.43
CA GLY A 89 1.81 -1.13 -24.04
C GLY A 89 0.75 -1.69 -23.10
N ASP A 90 1.11 -2.72 -22.29
CA ASP A 90 0.16 -3.44 -21.44
C ASP A 90 0.76 -3.83 -20.10
N TYR A 91 -0.09 -4.16 -19.13
CA TYR A 91 0.32 -4.64 -17.82
C TYR A 91 0.48 -6.16 -17.82
N ILE A 92 1.61 -6.61 -17.33
CA ILE A 92 1.91 -8.02 -17.07
C ILE A 92 1.80 -8.29 -15.57
N VAL A 93 1.08 -9.35 -15.21
CA VAL A 93 0.96 -9.81 -13.82
C VAL A 93 2.23 -10.60 -13.47
N SER A 94 3.16 -9.94 -12.79
CA SER A 94 4.46 -10.52 -12.45
C SER A 94 5.15 -9.72 -11.36
N HIS A 95 5.72 -10.43 -10.38
CA HIS A 95 6.61 -9.85 -9.38
C HIS A 95 7.99 -9.53 -9.98
N ASP A 96 8.56 -10.46 -10.77
CA ASP A 96 9.94 -10.39 -11.23
C ASP A 96 10.08 -9.95 -12.70
N TYR A 97 11.31 -9.63 -13.07
CA TYR A 97 11.75 -9.53 -14.44
C TYR A 97 13.06 -10.35 -14.59
N PRO A 98 13.13 -11.30 -15.55
CA PRO A 98 12.13 -11.64 -16.58
C PRO A 98 10.79 -12.08 -16.00
N TYR A 99 9.70 -11.82 -16.75
CA TYR A 99 8.35 -12.06 -16.27
C TYR A 99 8.07 -13.49 -15.85
N ASN A 100 7.39 -13.67 -14.71
CA ASN A 100 6.93 -14.97 -14.26
C ASN A 100 5.82 -15.49 -15.19
N LEU A 101 6.02 -16.71 -15.72
CA LEU A 101 4.98 -17.36 -16.51
C LEU A 101 3.94 -18.03 -15.60
N LYS A 102 2.67 -17.97 -16.02
CA LYS A 102 1.56 -18.67 -15.41
C LYS A 102 1.12 -19.79 -16.35
N ASN A 103 1.29 -21.05 -15.92
CA ASN A 103 1.01 -22.21 -16.78
C ASN A 103 1.71 -22.12 -18.16
N GLY A 104 2.98 -21.66 -18.17
CA GLY A 104 3.80 -21.58 -19.38
C GLY A 104 3.55 -20.35 -20.27
N ARG A 105 2.65 -19.42 -19.88
CA ARG A 105 2.37 -18.17 -20.62
C ARG A 105 2.41 -16.93 -19.75
N LEU A 106 2.54 -15.77 -20.36
CA LEU A 106 2.35 -14.49 -19.68
C LEU A 106 0.87 -14.29 -19.39
N LEU A 107 0.58 -13.76 -18.20
CA LEU A 107 -0.75 -13.31 -17.82
C LEU A 107 -0.76 -11.77 -17.84
N THR A 108 -1.68 -11.18 -18.59
CA THR A 108 -1.92 -9.74 -18.56
C THR A 108 -2.95 -9.38 -17.49
N LEU A 109 -2.88 -8.14 -16.98
CA LEU A 109 -3.87 -7.64 -16.03
C LEU A 109 -5.27 -7.56 -16.67
N LYS A 110 -5.33 -7.30 -17.99
CA LYS A 110 -6.59 -7.33 -18.73
C LYS A 110 -7.23 -8.72 -18.68
N GLU A 111 -6.49 -9.78 -19.00
CA GLU A 111 -6.99 -11.16 -18.92
C GLU A 111 -7.46 -11.53 -17.53
N LEU A 112 -6.75 -11.07 -16.49
CA LEU A 112 -7.13 -11.29 -15.10
C LEU A 112 -8.46 -10.62 -14.78
N PHE A 113 -8.64 -9.36 -15.15
CA PHE A 113 -9.91 -8.65 -14.92
C PHE A 113 -11.06 -9.16 -15.79
N ASP A 114 -10.81 -9.54 -17.05
CA ASP A 114 -11.80 -10.17 -17.91
C ASP A 114 -12.36 -11.47 -17.28
N ALA A 115 -11.51 -12.23 -16.60
CA ALA A 115 -11.91 -13.48 -15.96
C ALA A 115 -12.61 -13.28 -14.59
N LEU A 116 -12.22 -12.25 -13.83
CA LEU A 116 -12.60 -12.12 -12.42
C LEU A 116 -13.56 -10.95 -12.15
N GLY A 117 -13.49 -9.85 -12.89
CA GLY A 117 -14.22 -8.63 -12.60
C GLY A 117 -15.72 -8.84 -12.51
N ALA A 118 -16.34 -9.41 -13.54
CA ALA A 118 -17.77 -9.71 -13.55
C ALA A 118 -18.16 -10.88 -12.63
N ARG A 119 -17.24 -11.83 -12.40
CA ARG A 119 -17.49 -13.00 -11.55
C ARG A 119 -17.52 -12.66 -10.07
N TYR A 120 -16.70 -11.70 -9.66
CA TYR A 120 -16.57 -11.29 -8.26
C TYR A 120 -16.77 -9.77 -8.09
N PRO A 121 -17.98 -9.25 -8.30
CA PRO A 121 -18.24 -7.82 -8.23
C PRO A 121 -18.00 -7.28 -6.81
N GLY A 122 -17.43 -6.08 -6.73
CA GLY A 122 -17.18 -5.41 -5.46
C GLY A 122 -15.97 -5.94 -4.69
N ARG A 123 -15.14 -6.77 -5.32
CA ARG A 123 -13.86 -7.21 -4.74
C ARG A 123 -12.75 -6.24 -5.08
N TYR A 124 -11.83 -6.04 -4.14
CA TYR A 124 -10.75 -5.09 -4.25
C TYR A 124 -9.47 -5.71 -4.78
N TYR A 125 -8.71 -4.91 -5.51
CA TYR A 125 -7.40 -5.27 -6.06
C TYR A 125 -6.37 -4.26 -5.53
N TRP A 126 -5.43 -4.73 -4.74
CA TRP A 126 -4.25 -3.99 -4.34
C TRP A 126 -3.16 -4.27 -5.38
N LEU A 127 -2.96 -3.36 -6.31
CA LEU A 127 -1.97 -3.50 -7.39
C LEU A 127 -0.61 -3.00 -6.92
N ASP A 128 0.27 -3.92 -6.52
CA ASP A 128 1.67 -3.61 -6.24
C ASP A 128 2.40 -3.33 -7.56
N TYR A 129 2.46 -2.06 -7.94
CA TYR A 129 3.03 -1.66 -9.21
C TYR A 129 4.54 -1.48 -9.12
N LYS A 130 5.28 -2.51 -9.52
CA LYS A 130 6.75 -2.57 -9.51
C LYS A 130 7.44 -1.53 -10.41
N GLY A 131 6.70 -0.74 -11.16
CA GLY A 131 7.21 0.29 -12.07
C GLY A 131 7.25 1.72 -11.49
N ILE A 132 6.79 1.96 -10.25
CA ILE A 132 6.78 3.30 -9.63
C ILE A 132 7.55 3.34 -8.32
N ARG A 133 8.84 3.00 -8.39
CA ARG A 133 9.76 2.98 -7.24
C ARG A 133 10.64 4.22 -7.15
N HIS A 134 10.91 4.90 -8.29
CA HIS A 134 11.84 6.03 -8.34
C HIS A 134 11.13 7.30 -8.81
N LEU A 135 11.64 8.46 -8.42
CA LEU A 135 11.06 9.78 -8.76
C LEU A 135 10.90 10.03 -10.27
N GLY A 136 11.68 9.34 -11.11
CA GLY A 136 11.61 9.44 -12.57
C GLY A 136 10.68 8.42 -13.25
N ASP A 137 10.02 7.56 -12.49
CA ASP A 137 9.18 6.46 -13.01
C ASP A 137 7.79 6.95 -13.42
N HIS A 138 7.73 8.01 -14.25
CA HIS A 138 6.47 8.52 -14.77
C HIS A 138 6.21 7.97 -16.17
N GLU A 139 5.13 7.20 -16.33
CA GLU A 139 4.71 6.64 -17.61
C GLU A 139 3.20 6.92 -17.84
N PRO A 140 2.86 8.02 -18.54
CA PRO A 140 1.45 8.39 -18.76
C PRO A 140 0.63 7.32 -19.48
N ARG A 141 1.26 6.52 -20.37
CA ARG A 141 0.59 5.42 -21.06
C ARG A 141 0.17 4.30 -20.11
N ALA A 142 0.93 4.09 -19.03
CA ALA A 142 0.55 3.12 -18.01
C ALA A 142 -0.75 3.56 -17.31
N VAL A 143 -0.87 4.83 -16.93
CA VAL A 143 -2.10 5.37 -16.32
C VAL A 143 -3.29 5.21 -17.27
N GLN A 144 -3.14 5.63 -18.53
CA GLN A 144 -4.19 5.52 -19.52
C GLN A 144 -4.62 4.07 -19.75
N ARG A 145 -3.65 3.15 -19.83
CA ARG A 145 -3.92 1.72 -20.02
C ARG A 145 -4.70 1.13 -18.84
N LEU A 146 -4.32 1.48 -17.60
CA LEU A 146 -5.05 1.02 -16.42
C LEU A 146 -6.50 1.55 -16.40
N LEU A 147 -6.70 2.81 -16.81
CA LEU A 147 -8.04 3.38 -16.94
C LEU A 147 -8.90 2.60 -17.95
N GLU A 148 -8.36 2.24 -19.10
CA GLU A 148 -9.06 1.48 -20.13
C GLU A 148 -9.51 0.11 -19.59
N ILE A 149 -8.56 -0.73 -19.17
CA ILE A 149 -8.87 -2.11 -18.73
C ILE A 149 -9.73 -2.15 -17.48
N SER A 150 -9.61 -1.19 -16.57
CA SER A 150 -10.43 -1.14 -15.34
C SER A 150 -11.86 -0.71 -15.60
N ARG A 151 -12.11 0.20 -16.56
CA ARG A 151 -13.46 0.59 -17.00
C ARG A 151 -14.16 -0.53 -17.73
N ASP A 152 -13.49 -1.17 -18.67
CA ASP A 152 -14.04 -2.27 -19.48
C ASP A 152 -14.53 -3.41 -18.60
N ASN A 153 -13.91 -3.60 -17.43
CA ASN A 153 -14.23 -4.67 -16.48
C ASN A 153 -15.06 -4.22 -15.26
N GLY A 154 -15.39 -2.93 -15.13
CA GLY A 154 -16.19 -2.41 -14.03
C GLY A 154 -15.49 -2.47 -12.67
N VAL A 155 -14.14 -2.54 -12.63
CA VAL A 155 -13.37 -2.72 -11.38
C VAL A 155 -12.66 -1.45 -10.92
N ARG A 156 -12.80 -0.34 -11.62
CA ARG A 156 -12.04 0.90 -11.38
C ARG A 156 -12.10 1.37 -9.92
N ASP A 157 -13.29 1.41 -9.35
CA ASP A 157 -13.55 1.93 -8.01
C ASP A 157 -13.06 0.98 -6.90
N PHE A 158 -12.58 -0.21 -7.27
CA PHE A 158 -12.08 -1.24 -6.37
C PHE A 158 -10.57 -1.45 -6.50
N ILE A 159 -9.85 -0.53 -7.20
CA ILE A 159 -8.41 -0.63 -7.41
C ILE A 159 -7.69 0.33 -6.48
N TYR A 160 -6.72 -0.22 -5.77
CA TYR A 160 -5.68 0.49 -5.05
C TYR A 160 -4.36 0.31 -5.79
N VAL A 161 -3.75 1.40 -6.25
CA VAL A 161 -2.42 1.37 -6.88
C VAL A 161 -1.38 1.70 -5.83
N GLU A 162 -0.42 0.82 -5.65
CA GLU A 162 0.70 1.00 -4.73
C GLU A 162 1.94 1.51 -5.46
N GLY A 163 2.70 2.38 -4.78
CA GLY A 163 4.00 2.84 -5.25
C GLY A 163 4.75 3.68 -4.23
N GLU A 164 6.08 3.64 -4.33
CA GLU A 164 7.01 4.37 -3.46
C GLU A 164 7.29 5.79 -3.97
N ALA A 165 7.12 6.05 -5.27
CA ALA A 165 7.43 7.34 -5.90
C ALA A 165 6.20 8.28 -5.88
N PRO A 166 6.14 9.30 -4.99
CA PRO A 166 4.95 10.12 -4.80
C PRO A 166 4.45 10.83 -6.06
N LEU A 167 5.36 11.34 -6.89
CA LEU A 167 4.98 12.07 -8.11
C LEU A 167 4.38 11.13 -9.18
N ALA A 168 4.92 9.93 -9.31
CA ALA A 168 4.38 8.94 -10.24
C ALA A 168 3.03 8.38 -9.74
N LEU A 169 2.93 8.11 -8.44
CA LEU A 169 1.69 7.65 -7.80
C LEU A 169 0.57 8.69 -7.89
N ALA A 170 0.92 9.99 -7.80
CA ALA A 170 -0.05 11.07 -7.95
C ALA A 170 -0.77 11.05 -9.31
N ALA A 171 -0.12 10.59 -10.38
CA ALA A 171 -0.77 10.48 -11.68
C ALA A 171 -1.93 9.45 -11.69
N PHE A 172 -1.80 8.36 -10.94
CA PHE A 172 -2.88 7.37 -10.76
C PHE A 172 -4.01 7.91 -9.88
N ARG A 173 -3.67 8.62 -8.79
CA ARG A 173 -4.65 9.32 -7.96
C ARG A 173 -5.43 10.34 -8.79
N ASP A 174 -4.77 11.16 -9.60
CA ASP A 174 -5.40 12.18 -10.44
C ASP A 174 -6.29 11.55 -11.52
N ALA A 175 -5.99 10.33 -11.94
CA ALA A 175 -6.84 9.51 -12.79
C ALA A 175 -8.05 8.89 -12.04
N GLY A 176 -8.15 9.09 -10.72
CA GLY A 176 -9.28 8.66 -9.87
C GLY A 176 -9.15 7.25 -9.33
N PHE A 177 -7.96 6.67 -9.29
CA PHE A 177 -7.70 5.43 -8.54
C PHE A 177 -7.44 5.72 -7.07
N HIS A 178 -7.78 4.78 -6.20
CA HIS A 178 -7.24 4.79 -4.86
C HIS A 178 -5.73 4.58 -4.89
N SER A 179 -5.00 5.24 -4.01
CA SER A 179 -3.55 5.21 -4.00
C SER A 179 -3.02 4.75 -2.65
N ILE A 180 -2.05 3.82 -2.68
CA ILE A 180 -1.28 3.39 -1.53
C ILE A 180 0.11 4.00 -1.65
N PHE A 181 0.40 4.98 -0.79
CA PHE A 181 1.76 5.49 -0.69
C PHE A 181 2.59 4.53 0.15
N ASP A 182 3.39 3.71 -0.52
CA ASP A 182 4.25 2.74 0.14
C ASP A 182 5.44 3.43 0.82
N THR A 183 5.68 3.05 2.07
CA THR A 183 6.68 3.66 2.95
C THR A 183 7.49 2.59 3.67
N HIS A 184 8.76 2.89 3.91
CA HIS A 184 9.70 1.99 4.60
C HIS A 184 10.27 2.65 5.86
N PRO A 185 9.44 2.93 6.89
CA PRO A 185 9.97 3.47 8.14
C PRO A 185 10.80 2.42 8.87
N LEU A 186 11.71 2.91 9.71
CA LEU A 186 12.52 2.04 10.56
C LEU A 186 11.76 1.65 11.83
N PRO A 187 12.06 0.49 12.43
CA PRO A 187 11.51 0.08 13.72
C PRO A 187 11.89 1.07 14.82
N GLU A 188 10.89 1.50 15.61
CA GLU A 188 11.12 2.55 16.61
C GLU A 188 11.91 2.09 17.84
N ASN A 189 11.90 0.79 18.16
CA ASN A 189 12.71 0.30 19.29
C ASN A 189 14.20 0.38 18.96
N SER A 190 14.59 -0.02 17.75
CA SER A 190 16.00 0.03 17.29
C SER A 190 16.45 1.44 16.88
N TYR A 191 15.54 2.26 16.29
CA TYR A 191 15.89 3.57 15.72
C TYR A 191 14.92 4.69 16.11
N PRO A 192 14.70 4.98 17.41
CA PRO A 192 13.58 5.81 17.87
C PRO A 192 13.53 7.24 17.30
N ARG A 193 14.68 7.90 17.16
CA ARG A 193 14.74 9.28 16.65
C ARG A 193 14.59 9.34 15.14
N LEU A 194 15.23 8.40 14.43
CA LEU A 194 15.20 8.34 12.98
C LEU A 194 13.83 7.87 12.49
N ALA A 195 13.24 6.86 13.11
CA ALA A 195 11.88 6.43 12.83
C ALA A 195 10.88 7.58 13.03
N ALA A 196 10.99 8.31 14.14
CA ALA A 196 10.13 9.46 14.41
C ALA A 196 10.23 10.55 13.32
N PHE A 197 11.45 10.85 12.88
CA PHE A 197 11.69 11.78 11.78
C PHE A 197 11.10 11.29 10.46
N MET A 198 11.33 10.00 10.13
CA MET A 198 10.79 9.39 8.91
C MET A 198 9.26 9.41 8.88
N PHE A 199 8.59 9.04 9.98
CA PHE A 199 7.13 9.14 10.08
C PHE A 199 6.61 10.57 9.86
N GLY A 200 7.32 11.58 10.37
CA GLY A 200 6.98 12.98 10.12
C GLY A 200 7.06 13.34 8.62
N ILE A 201 8.13 12.94 7.95
CA ILE A 201 8.28 13.15 6.49
C ILE A 201 7.19 12.39 5.72
N TYR A 202 6.95 11.12 6.03
CA TYR A 202 5.93 10.33 5.33
C TYR A 202 4.53 10.90 5.50
N LYS A 203 4.16 11.41 6.69
CA LYS A 203 2.89 12.10 6.89
C LYS A 203 2.76 13.35 6.01
N MET A 204 3.82 14.14 5.92
CA MET A 204 3.83 15.32 5.04
C MET A 204 3.67 14.92 3.57
N VAL A 205 4.43 13.93 3.10
CA VAL A 205 4.33 13.42 1.72
C VAL A 205 2.94 12.85 1.46
N TYR A 206 2.39 12.07 2.37
CA TYR A 206 1.03 11.54 2.29
C TYR A 206 0.00 12.67 2.15
N TYR A 207 0.06 13.65 3.04
CA TYR A 207 -0.90 14.76 3.07
C TYR A 207 -0.84 15.61 1.79
N PHE A 208 0.35 16.09 1.42
CA PHE A 208 0.52 16.91 0.21
C PHE A 208 0.32 16.10 -1.07
N GLY A 209 0.60 14.80 -1.04
CA GLY A 209 0.32 13.88 -2.13
C GLY A 209 -1.17 13.57 -2.28
N GLY A 210 -2.00 13.82 -1.28
CA GLY A 210 -3.44 13.52 -1.29
C GLY A 210 -3.73 12.03 -1.49
N PHE A 211 -2.89 11.16 -0.95
CA PHE A 211 -3.01 9.71 -1.11
C PHE A 211 -4.14 9.13 -0.27
N THR A 212 -4.69 7.99 -0.71
CA THR A 212 -5.84 7.38 -0.05
C THR A 212 -5.46 6.69 1.25
N VAL A 213 -4.38 5.90 1.22
CA VAL A 213 -3.85 5.18 2.39
C VAL A 213 -2.32 5.18 2.37
N MET A 214 -1.71 4.94 3.52
CA MET A 214 -0.28 4.71 3.65
C MET A 214 -0.03 3.20 3.72
N GLY A 215 0.83 2.67 2.84
CA GLY A 215 1.33 1.30 2.88
C GLY A 215 2.57 1.21 3.76
N MET A 216 2.71 0.15 4.54
CA MET A 216 3.93 -0.15 5.25
C MET A 216 4.01 -1.60 5.72
N GLU A 217 5.23 -2.07 5.88
CA GLU A 217 5.48 -3.35 6.54
C GLU A 217 5.07 -3.30 8.02
N TYR A 218 4.52 -4.40 8.53
CA TYR A 218 4.32 -4.51 9.99
C TYR A 218 5.66 -4.58 10.72
N GLY A 219 6.65 -5.27 10.15
CA GLY A 219 7.94 -5.55 10.75
C GLY A 219 7.93 -6.81 11.64
N GLU A 220 9.01 -6.99 12.37
CA GLU A 220 9.16 -8.13 13.26
C GLU A 220 8.28 -8.00 14.51
N LYS A 221 7.84 -9.12 15.07
CA LYS A 221 6.95 -9.12 16.24
C LYS A 221 7.54 -8.42 17.46
N ASP A 222 8.86 -8.59 17.67
CA ASP A 222 9.57 -8.04 18.83
C ASP A 222 10.08 -6.62 18.58
N ASP A 223 10.19 -6.19 17.33
CA ASP A 223 10.56 -4.84 16.92
C ASP A 223 9.71 -4.36 15.73
N PRO A 224 8.40 -4.16 15.93
CA PRO A 224 7.50 -3.81 14.85
C PRO A 224 7.75 -2.40 14.33
N VAL A 225 7.62 -2.24 13.02
CA VAL A 225 7.54 -0.94 12.36
C VAL A 225 6.20 -0.26 12.70
N TYR A 226 5.09 -1.01 12.59
CA TYR A 226 3.76 -0.54 12.97
C TYR A 226 3.42 -0.94 14.42
N GLY A 227 4.29 -0.56 15.35
CA GLY A 227 4.11 -0.77 16.79
C GLY A 227 3.28 0.31 17.48
N PRO A 228 3.17 0.27 18.84
CA PRO A 228 2.38 1.25 19.61
C PRO A 228 2.76 2.70 19.36
N LYS A 229 4.05 3.02 19.27
CA LYS A 229 4.54 4.38 19.03
C LYS A 229 4.22 4.86 17.60
N ALA A 230 4.37 3.99 16.61
CA ALA A 230 3.98 4.29 15.22
C ALA A 230 2.48 4.61 15.12
N ARG A 231 1.64 3.81 15.80
CA ARG A 231 0.19 4.03 15.89
C ARG A 231 -0.15 5.37 16.52
N GLU A 232 0.52 5.73 17.61
CA GLU A 232 0.35 7.04 18.26
C GLU A 232 0.72 8.19 17.30
N ARG A 233 1.85 8.08 16.58
CA ARG A 233 2.32 9.10 15.63
C ARG A 233 1.43 9.26 14.41
N LEU A 234 0.93 8.15 13.88
CA LEU A 234 0.06 8.15 12.70
C LEU A 234 -1.39 8.52 13.05
N GLY A 235 -1.81 8.27 14.29
CA GLY A 235 -3.15 8.64 14.76
C GLY A 235 -4.24 7.95 13.95
N ARG A 236 -5.08 8.75 13.28
CA ARG A 236 -6.23 8.29 12.48
C ARG A 236 -5.88 7.99 11.01
N LEU A 237 -4.64 8.24 10.58
CA LEU A 237 -4.23 8.05 9.20
C LEU A 237 -4.47 6.60 8.78
N PRO A 238 -5.20 6.35 7.67
CA PRO A 238 -5.51 4.99 7.23
C PRO A 238 -4.26 4.30 6.71
N VAL A 239 -4.04 3.08 7.19
CA VAL A 239 -2.88 2.25 6.82
C VAL A 239 -3.31 0.92 6.22
N PHE A 240 -2.56 0.47 5.22
CA PHE A 240 -2.53 -0.89 4.73
C PHE A 240 -1.22 -1.53 5.18
N LEU A 241 -1.32 -2.70 5.82
CA LEU A 241 -0.17 -3.40 6.37
C LEU A 241 0.16 -4.62 5.53
N TYR A 242 1.43 -4.82 5.23
CA TYR A 242 1.91 -6.05 4.63
C TYR A 242 2.95 -6.74 5.53
N HIS A 243 3.29 -8.00 5.22
CA HIS A 243 4.18 -8.83 6.03
C HIS A 243 3.80 -8.91 7.52
N VAL A 244 2.50 -8.85 7.81
CA VAL A 244 2.04 -9.06 9.18
C VAL A 244 2.37 -10.50 9.59
N PRO A 245 3.06 -10.73 10.73
CA PRO A 245 3.38 -12.08 11.19
C PRO A 245 2.17 -13.00 11.26
N VAL A 246 2.35 -14.30 10.94
CA VAL A 246 1.31 -15.33 11.02
C VAL A 246 1.07 -15.68 12.49
N ASP A 247 0.37 -14.78 13.18
CA ASP A 247 0.03 -14.88 14.60
C ASP A 247 -1.41 -14.42 14.80
N SER A 248 -2.31 -15.35 15.12
CA SER A 248 -3.73 -15.06 15.27
C SER A 248 -4.03 -14.08 16.41
N ALA A 249 -3.21 -14.06 17.48
CA ALA A 249 -3.37 -13.13 18.58
C ALA A 249 -3.02 -11.70 18.15
N LEU A 250 -1.94 -11.54 17.38
CA LEU A 250 -1.55 -10.26 16.78
C LEU A 250 -2.62 -9.76 15.81
N VAL A 251 -3.08 -10.61 14.89
CA VAL A 251 -4.13 -10.24 13.93
C VAL A 251 -5.40 -9.77 14.66
N LYS A 252 -5.84 -10.49 15.70
CA LYS A 252 -6.99 -10.08 16.54
C LYS A 252 -6.79 -8.75 17.26
N GLN A 253 -5.55 -8.36 17.57
CA GLN A 253 -5.24 -7.05 18.14
C GLN A 253 -5.28 -5.92 17.08
N LEU A 254 -4.94 -6.22 15.82
CA LEU A 254 -4.92 -5.23 14.74
C LEU A 254 -6.31 -4.98 14.13
N LEU A 255 -7.15 -6.02 14.04
CA LEU A 255 -8.48 -5.95 13.43
C LEU A 255 -9.36 -4.80 13.95
N PRO A 256 -9.49 -4.56 15.29
CA PRO A 256 -10.35 -3.50 15.82
C PRO A 256 -9.78 -2.09 15.64
N LEU A 257 -8.52 -1.94 15.22
CA LEU A 257 -7.90 -0.63 15.05
C LEU A 257 -8.53 0.10 13.85
N PRO A 258 -9.14 1.29 14.04
CA PRO A 258 -9.83 1.98 12.94
C PRO A 258 -8.87 2.51 11.88
N ALA A 259 -7.60 2.79 12.23
CA ALA A 259 -6.59 3.20 11.26
C ALA A 259 -6.14 2.05 10.35
N VAL A 260 -6.14 0.80 10.83
CA VAL A 260 -5.82 -0.37 10.00
C VAL A 260 -7.01 -0.68 9.10
N ARG A 261 -6.84 -0.51 7.80
CA ARG A 261 -7.88 -0.68 6.81
C ARG A 261 -7.81 -2.04 6.10
N ALA A 262 -6.62 -2.47 5.73
CA ALA A 262 -6.36 -3.80 5.21
C ALA A 262 -5.03 -4.33 5.74
N MET A 263 -4.87 -5.64 5.78
CA MET A 263 -3.63 -6.29 6.14
C MET A 263 -3.40 -7.58 5.35
N ILE A 264 -2.16 -7.79 4.94
CA ILE A 264 -1.67 -9.02 4.34
C ILE A 264 -0.86 -9.74 5.40
N VAL A 265 -1.29 -10.96 5.76
CA VAL A 265 -0.68 -11.76 6.81
C VAL A 265 0.24 -12.82 6.19
N GLY A 266 1.49 -12.81 6.63
CA GLY A 266 2.53 -13.71 6.12
C GLY A 266 3.17 -13.23 4.81
N ASN A 267 4.23 -13.94 4.43
CA ASN A 267 4.93 -13.78 3.16
C ASN A 267 4.66 -15.02 2.32
N ASN A 268 4.13 -14.87 1.12
CA ASN A 268 4.04 -15.94 0.13
C ASN A 268 3.37 -17.24 0.61
N GLN A 269 2.47 -17.17 1.58
CA GLN A 269 1.74 -18.32 2.08
C GLN A 269 0.24 -18.14 1.90
N SER A 270 -0.42 -19.20 1.46
CA SER A 270 -1.86 -19.32 1.46
C SER A 270 -2.37 -19.50 2.89
N VAL A 271 -2.36 -18.46 3.68
CA VAL A 271 -2.89 -18.53 5.04
C VAL A 271 -4.37 -18.24 5.01
N ASN A 272 -5.18 -19.25 5.24
CA ASN A 272 -6.62 -19.08 5.40
C ASN A 272 -6.90 -18.48 6.79
N LEU A 273 -6.78 -17.15 6.90
CA LEU A 273 -7.13 -16.39 8.09
C LEU A 273 -8.45 -15.63 7.93
N HIS A 274 -9.23 -15.97 6.89
CA HIS A 274 -10.51 -15.29 6.64
C HIS A 274 -11.53 -15.54 7.74
N ASP A 275 -11.41 -16.64 8.48
CA ASP A 275 -12.21 -16.89 9.69
C ASP A 275 -12.01 -15.82 10.78
N LEU A 276 -10.85 -15.12 10.76
CA LEU A 276 -10.60 -13.99 11.66
C LEU A 276 -11.30 -12.71 11.21
N ASN A 277 -11.72 -12.64 9.94
CA ASN A 277 -12.53 -11.54 9.40
C ASN A 277 -14.01 -11.60 9.82
N ALA A 278 -14.40 -12.47 10.76
CA ALA A 278 -15.76 -12.52 11.24
C ALA A 278 -16.15 -11.12 11.76
N CYS A 279 -16.94 -10.43 10.95
CA CYS A 279 -17.63 -9.24 11.37
C CYS A 279 -18.56 -9.69 12.50
N GLU A 280 -18.34 -9.24 13.72
CA GLU A 280 -19.30 -9.45 14.78
C GLU A 280 -20.66 -8.98 14.29
N GLN A 281 -21.60 -9.88 14.10
CA GLN A 281 -22.99 -9.47 13.92
C GLN A 281 -23.35 -8.74 15.20
N PRO A 282 -23.92 -7.53 15.13
CA PRO A 282 -24.45 -6.90 16.33
C PRO A 282 -25.39 -7.91 16.96
N THR A 283 -25.02 -8.39 18.15
CA THR A 283 -25.92 -9.15 19.01
C THR A 283 -27.13 -8.27 19.24
N GLY A 284 -28.22 -8.56 18.51
CA GLY A 284 -29.49 -7.86 18.60
C GLY A 284 -30.11 -7.91 19.99
#